data_0a142c0a4548488e98f9099b739db9be
#
_entry.id   0a142c0a4548488e98f9099b739db9be
#
_cell.length_a   1.000
_cell.length_b   1.000
_cell.length_c   1.000
_cell.angle_alpha   90.00
_cell.angle_beta   90.00
_cell.angle_gamma   90.00
#
_symmetry.space_group_name_H-M   'P 1'
#
loop_
_entity.id
_entity.type
_entity.pdbx_description
1 polymer ?
#
loop_
_entity_poly.entity_id
_entity_poly.type
_entity_poly.pdbx_seq_one_letter_code
_entity_poly.pdbx_strand_id
1 'polypeptide(L)'
;MSNETFVLTNADMNAVVLKDAGYINRRGAKLYVEGNYRFAVEYYRLAAAMGDMNAVSNLGYCYLYGRDIEQNTSLAIAYFKTAAENGVIDAMYKLGDIYSSDKWNVKDVELSLYYYKIALVHLLGEDEWNVESIVYCEGLQRYPSLCYALGREMSRGGRMNTDIVMAYQLLKHAEKGYRKEIDNGAVMYESSYEGVKELLADSQFDGIRKEYDAYFAGEDYDEETE
;
A
#
# COMPACT_ATOMS: atom_id res chain seq x y z
N MET A 1 -7.93 -15.80 29.76
CA MET A 1 -7.21 -14.64 29.23
C MET A 1 -6.26 -14.17 30.34
N SER A 2 -4.95 -14.19 30.11
CA SER A 2 -3.97 -13.74 31.10
C SER A 2 -4.19 -12.27 31.42
N ASN A 3 -4.32 -11.95 32.70
CA ASN A 3 -4.46 -10.59 33.21
C ASN A 3 -3.11 -9.83 33.20
N GLU A 4 -2.33 -9.98 32.12
CA GLU A 4 -1.04 -9.28 32.01
C GLU A 4 -1.27 -7.79 31.90
N THR A 5 -0.61 -7.03 32.77
CA THR A 5 -0.65 -5.57 32.74
C THR A 5 0.38 -5.07 31.73
N PHE A 6 -0.02 -4.09 30.91
CA PHE A 6 0.92 -3.39 30.03
C PHE A 6 1.93 -2.62 30.87
N VAL A 7 3.21 -2.95 30.71
CA VAL A 7 4.32 -2.30 31.41
C VAL A 7 5.43 -2.02 30.41
N LEU A 8 5.90 -0.79 30.39
CA LEU A 8 7.05 -0.39 29.56
C LEU A 8 8.32 -1.00 30.14
N THR A 9 9.17 -1.55 29.29
CA THR A 9 10.53 -1.97 29.67
C THR A 9 11.43 -0.76 29.90
N ASN A 10 12.61 -0.96 30.49
CA ASN A 10 13.59 0.12 30.64
C ASN A 10 14.01 0.70 29.28
N ALA A 11 14.08 -0.13 28.23
CA ALA A 11 14.39 0.32 26.88
C ALA A 11 13.26 1.20 26.30
N ASP A 12 12.00 0.82 26.53
CA ASP A 12 10.84 1.61 26.10
C ASP A 12 10.80 2.97 26.82
N MET A 13 11.07 2.99 28.14
CA MET A 13 11.14 4.22 28.92
C MET A 13 12.26 5.15 28.43
N ASN A 14 13.43 4.59 28.10
CA ASN A 14 14.52 5.36 27.52
C ASN A 14 14.11 5.96 26.15
N ALA A 15 13.42 5.18 25.30
CA ALA A 15 12.92 5.66 24.01
C ALA A 15 11.90 6.82 24.19
N VAL A 16 11.03 6.74 25.19
CA VAL A 16 10.09 7.84 25.53
C VAL A 16 10.86 9.10 25.96
N VAL A 17 11.86 8.97 26.84
CA VAL A 17 12.70 10.09 27.30
C VAL A 17 13.47 10.72 26.13
N LEU A 18 13.97 9.91 25.19
CA LEU A 18 14.70 10.35 24.01
C LEU A 18 13.77 10.80 22.87
N LYS A 19 12.46 10.72 23.05
CA LYS A 19 11.42 11.02 22.04
C LYS A 19 11.55 10.19 20.76
N ASP A 20 12.06 8.95 20.86
CA ASP A 20 12.11 7.99 19.75
C ASP A 20 10.75 7.30 19.57
N ALA A 21 9.79 8.03 19.00
CA ALA A 21 8.47 7.51 18.70
C ALA A 21 8.51 6.34 17.72
N GLY A 22 9.46 6.35 16.77
CA GLY A 22 9.64 5.28 15.80
C GLY A 22 10.06 3.96 16.47
N TYR A 23 10.89 3.97 17.50
CA TYR A 23 11.19 2.77 18.28
C TYR A 23 9.92 2.20 18.92
N ILE A 24 9.12 3.05 19.57
CA ILE A 24 7.87 2.64 20.20
C ILE A 24 6.89 2.03 19.18
N ASN A 25 6.75 2.65 18.00
CA ASN A 25 5.93 2.11 16.91
C ASN A 25 6.43 0.74 16.45
N ARG A 26 7.73 0.56 16.21
CA ARG A 26 8.31 -0.75 15.84
C ARG A 26 8.07 -1.84 16.87
N ARG A 27 8.09 -1.50 18.18
CA ARG A 27 7.72 -2.43 19.26
C ARG A 27 6.26 -2.88 19.12
N GLY A 28 5.35 -1.93 18.86
CA GLY A 28 3.94 -2.25 18.57
C GLY A 28 3.78 -3.15 17.34
N ALA A 29 4.48 -2.84 16.24
CA ALA A 29 4.44 -3.64 15.02
C ALA A 29 4.93 -5.09 15.23
N LYS A 30 5.99 -5.28 16.00
CA LYS A 30 6.47 -6.62 16.36
C LYS A 30 5.40 -7.40 17.12
N LEU A 31 4.79 -6.81 18.14
CA LEU A 31 3.73 -7.45 18.92
C LEU A 31 2.48 -7.74 18.08
N TYR A 32 2.16 -6.86 17.13
CA TYR A 32 1.06 -7.08 16.18
C TYR A 32 1.28 -8.33 15.31
N VAL A 33 2.48 -8.51 14.78
CA VAL A 33 2.85 -9.70 13.99
C VAL A 33 2.83 -10.97 14.85
N GLU A 34 3.22 -10.89 16.11
CA GLU A 34 3.15 -11.98 17.09
C GLU A 34 1.71 -12.30 17.55
N GLY A 35 0.69 -11.52 17.11
CA GLY A 35 -0.71 -11.69 17.48
C GLY A 35 -1.08 -11.08 18.85
N ASN A 36 -0.14 -10.41 19.52
CA ASN A 36 -0.40 -9.72 20.78
C ASN A 36 -0.97 -8.32 20.51
N TYR A 37 -2.19 -8.29 19.96
CA TYR A 37 -2.84 -7.05 19.53
C TYR A 37 -3.09 -6.07 20.68
N ARG A 38 -3.38 -6.60 21.89
CA ARG A 38 -3.62 -5.78 23.09
C ARG A 38 -2.45 -4.86 23.39
N PHE A 39 -1.25 -5.41 23.47
CA PHE A 39 -0.07 -4.61 23.75
C PHE A 39 0.38 -3.81 22.53
N ALA A 40 0.19 -4.34 21.31
CA ALA A 40 0.46 -3.58 20.10
C ALA A 40 -0.32 -2.26 20.06
N VAL A 41 -1.63 -2.28 20.39
CA VAL A 41 -2.48 -1.08 20.44
C VAL A 41 -1.95 -0.07 21.47
N GLU A 42 -1.51 -0.51 22.64
CA GLU A 42 -0.95 0.40 23.65
C GLU A 42 0.35 1.06 23.18
N TYR A 43 1.26 0.31 22.54
CA TYR A 43 2.46 0.88 21.94
C TYR A 43 2.12 1.86 20.79
N TYR A 44 1.15 1.54 19.93
CA TYR A 44 0.72 2.45 18.86
C TYR A 44 0.11 3.74 19.42
N ARG A 45 -0.72 3.65 20.49
CA ARG A 45 -1.26 4.84 21.17
C ARG A 45 -0.15 5.73 21.73
N LEU A 46 0.85 5.12 22.37
CA LEU A 46 1.99 5.86 22.92
C LEU A 46 2.80 6.53 21.80
N ALA A 47 3.15 5.81 20.74
CA ALA A 47 3.91 6.34 19.61
C ALA A 47 3.14 7.45 18.87
N ALA A 48 1.82 7.29 18.67
CA ALA A 48 0.96 8.30 18.08
C ALA A 48 0.90 9.56 18.95
N ALA A 49 0.80 9.42 20.28
CA ALA A 49 0.87 10.54 21.22
C ALA A 49 2.23 11.25 21.20
N MET A 50 3.30 10.56 20.81
CA MET A 50 4.63 11.12 20.58
C MET A 50 4.82 11.70 19.16
N GLY A 51 3.79 11.65 18.29
CA GLY A 51 3.79 12.25 16.96
C GLY A 51 4.15 11.31 15.81
N ASP A 52 4.24 9.99 16.03
CA ASP A 52 4.49 9.03 14.94
C ASP A 52 3.22 8.80 14.11
N MET A 53 3.20 9.30 12.89
CA MET A 53 2.06 9.16 11.98
C MET A 53 1.90 7.75 11.40
N ASN A 54 2.96 6.93 11.38
CA ASN A 54 2.84 5.51 11.06
C ASN A 54 2.10 4.77 12.18
N ALA A 55 2.32 5.14 13.44
CA ALA A 55 1.54 4.60 14.55
C ALA A 55 0.07 5.01 14.48
N VAL A 56 -0.23 6.24 14.04
CA VAL A 56 -1.61 6.69 13.75
C VAL A 56 -2.24 5.80 12.68
N SER A 57 -1.53 5.51 11.58
CA SER A 57 -1.97 4.57 10.55
C SER A 57 -2.20 3.16 11.11
N ASN A 58 -1.30 2.65 11.95
CA ASN A 58 -1.41 1.34 12.58
C ASN A 58 -2.63 1.23 13.50
N LEU A 59 -3.00 2.29 14.21
CA LEU A 59 -4.27 2.36 14.95
C LEU A 59 -5.47 2.28 14.01
N GLY A 60 -5.39 2.93 12.84
CA GLY A 60 -6.39 2.77 11.78
C GLY A 60 -6.61 1.31 11.39
N TYR A 61 -5.55 0.53 11.21
CA TYR A 61 -5.64 -0.92 10.96
C TYR A 61 -6.28 -1.67 12.12
N CYS A 62 -5.92 -1.34 13.37
CA CYS A 62 -6.54 -1.99 14.54
C CYS A 62 -8.04 -1.76 14.57
N TYR A 63 -8.52 -0.54 14.36
CA TYR A 63 -9.96 -0.23 14.30
C TYR A 63 -10.64 -0.84 13.07
N LEU A 64 -9.98 -0.89 11.90
CA LEU A 64 -10.55 -1.46 10.69
C LEU A 64 -10.85 -2.96 10.83
N TYR A 65 -9.96 -3.68 11.51
CA TYR A 65 -10.04 -5.15 11.63
C TYR A 65 -10.48 -5.63 13.03
N GLY A 66 -10.76 -4.75 13.97
CA GLY A 66 -11.17 -5.12 15.33
C GLY A 66 -10.07 -5.84 16.09
N ARG A 67 -8.82 -5.36 16.04
CA ARG A 67 -7.65 -5.98 16.70
C ARG A 67 -7.55 -5.54 18.15
N ASP A 68 -8.10 -6.34 19.06
CA ASP A 68 -8.24 -6.09 20.53
C ASP A 68 -8.99 -4.79 20.88
N ILE A 69 -9.70 -4.22 19.93
CA ILE A 69 -10.60 -3.08 20.06
C ILE A 69 -11.84 -3.32 19.21
N GLU A 70 -12.95 -2.68 19.55
CA GLU A 70 -14.17 -2.78 18.75
C GLU A 70 -13.93 -2.26 17.33
N GLN A 71 -14.37 -3.05 16.34
CA GLN A 71 -14.25 -2.66 14.93
C GLN A 71 -15.05 -1.38 14.66
N ASN A 72 -14.40 -0.39 14.06
CA ASN A 72 -15.03 0.87 13.71
C ASN A 72 -14.43 1.44 12.42
N THR A 73 -15.11 1.21 11.30
CA THR A 73 -14.64 1.65 9.98
C THR A 73 -14.55 3.17 9.87
N SER A 74 -15.51 3.91 10.46
CA SER A 74 -15.49 5.38 10.40
C SER A 74 -14.29 5.96 11.14
N LEU A 75 -13.98 5.41 12.32
CA LEU A 75 -12.83 5.83 13.10
C LEU A 75 -11.52 5.42 12.43
N ALA A 76 -11.45 4.22 11.84
CA ALA A 76 -10.30 3.77 11.04
C ALA A 76 -10.01 4.73 9.89
N ILE A 77 -11.05 5.15 9.14
CA ILE A 77 -10.92 6.14 8.06
C ILE A 77 -10.39 7.48 8.60
N ALA A 78 -10.86 7.93 9.76
CA ALA A 78 -10.35 9.17 10.38
C ALA A 78 -8.85 9.07 10.70
N TYR A 79 -8.40 7.96 11.30
CA TYR A 79 -6.98 7.71 11.56
C TYR A 79 -6.15 7.66 10.28
N PHE A 80 -6.61 6.95 9.25
CA PHE A 80 -5.93 6.90 7.96
C PHE A 80 -5.88 8.27 7.29
N LYS A 81 -6.95 9.07 7.34
CA LYS A 81 -6.94 10.44 6.79
C LYS A 81 -5.89 11.31 7.50
N THR A 82 -5.85 11.28 8.83
CA THR A 82 -4.84 12.01 9.60
C THR A 82 -3.41 11.59 9.21
N ALA A 83 -3.16 10.28 9.08
CA ALA A 83 -1.86 9.78 8.67
C ALA A 83 -1.52 10.17 7.21
N ALA A 84 -2.48 10.09 6.29
CA ALA A 84 -2.33 10.46 4.89
C ALA A 84 -2.01 11.95 4.71
N GLU A 85 -2.70 12.84 5.43
CA GLU A 85 -2.44 14.28 5.46
C GLU A 85 -1.03 14.63 5.96
N ASN A 86 -0.40 13.71 6.70
CA ASN A 86 0.98 13.82 7.18
C ASN A 86 1.98 12.98 6.34
N GLY A 87 1.61 12.61 5.13
CA GLY A 87 2.52 11.99 4.16
C GLY A 87 2.71 10.48 4.28
N VAL A 88 1.90 9.78 5.10
CA VAL A 88 1.99 8.31 5.22
C VAL A 88 1.36 7.63 3.98
N ILE A 89 2.21 7.16 3.08
CA ILE A 89 1.79 6.55 1.80
C ILE A 89 0.92 5.31 2.02
N ASP A 90 1.28 4.45 2.99
CA ASP A 90 0.50 3.26 3.33
C ASP A 90 -0.94 3.61 3.77
N ALA A 91 -1.14 4.77 4.43
CA ALA A 91 -2.46 5.25 4.80
C ALA A 91 -3.26 5.76 3.58
N MET A 92 -2.62 6.47 2.65
CA MET A 92 -3.25 6.88 1.38
C MET A 92 -3.69 5.66 0.58
N TYR A 93 -2.78 4.69 0.40
CA TYR A 93 -3.07 3.42 -0.25
C TYR A 93 -4.25 2.69 0.41
N LYS A 94 -4.24 2.60 1.75
CA LYS A 94 -5.32 1.92 2.49
C LYS A 94 -6.67 2.63 2.35
N LEU A 95 -6.71 3.96 2.30
CA LEU A 95 -7.94 4.69 1.97
C LEU A 95 -8.45 4.35 0.57
N GLY A 96 -7.55 4.27 -0.41
CA GLY A 96 -7.89 3.79 -1.75
C GLY A 96 -8.55 2.41 -1.73
N ASP A 97 -7.96 1.46 -1.00
CA ASP A 97 -8.50 0.10 -0.84
C ASP A 97 -9.88 0.09 -0.14
N ILE A 98 -10.05 0.89 0.91
CA ILE A 98 -11.32 0.98 1.65
C ILE A 98 -12.42 1.50 0.75
N TYR A 99 -12.16 2.58 0.01
CA TYR A 99 -13.16 3.18 -0.89
C TYR A 99 -13.38 2.37 -2.19
N SER A 100 -12.46 1.50 -2.58
CA SER A 100 -12.67 0.60 -3.73
C SER A 100 -13.54 -0.61 -3.40
N SER A 101 -13.64 -0.99 -2.13
CA SER A 101 -14.20 -2.25 -1.67
C SER A 101 -15.65 -2.13 -1.19
N ASP A 102 -16.50 -3.09 -1.57
CA ASP A 102 -17.85 -3.22 -1.04
C ASP A 102 -17.88 -3.70 0.44
N LYS A 103 -16.78 -4.25 0.93
CA LYS A 103 -16.67 -4.86 2.26
C LYS A 103 -16.99 -3.90 3.40
N TRP A 104 -16.67 -2.62 3.25
CA TRP A 104 -16.75 -1.63 4.33
C TRP A 104 -17.99 -0.74 4.29
N ASN A 105 -18.85 -0.94 3.28
CA ASN A 105 -20.09 -0.18 3.06
C ASN A 105 -19.86 1.36 2.94
N VAL A 106 -18.71 1.75 2.40
CA VAL A 106 -18.30 3.14 2.15
C VAL A 106 -17.73 3.34 0.76
N LYS A 107 -18.04 2.42 -0.17
CA LYS A 107 -17.49 2.41 -1.52
C LYS A 107 -17.71 3.73 -2.24
N ASP A 108 -16.63 4.31 -2.72
CA ASP A 108 -16.59 5.51 -3.55
C ASP A 108 -15.39 5.43 -4.49
N VAL A 109 -15.67 5.19 -5.76
CA VAL A 109 -14.62 4.97 -6.78
C VAL A 109 -13.82 6.25 -7.02
N GLU A 110 -14.41 7.43 -6.92
CA GLU A 110 -13.71 8.70 -7.13
C GLU A 110 -12.75 8.99 -5.97
N LEU A 111 -13.18 8.78 -4.74
CA LEU A 111 -12.31 8.87 -3.58
C LEU A 111 -11.20 7.81 -3.60
N SER A 112 -11.52 6.58 -4.04
CA SER A 112 -10.50 5.54 -4.20
C SER A 112 -9.40 5.96 -5.16
N LEU A 113 -9.76 6.41 -6.37
CA LEU A 113 -8.80 6.88 -7.37
C LEU A 113 -8.04 8.12 -6.88
N TYR A 114 -8.68 9.05 -6.19
CA TYR A 114 -8.03 10.21 -5.59
C TYR A 114 -6.92 9.79 -4.64
N TYR A 115 -7.20 8.89 -3.70
CA TYR A 115 -6.21 8.43 -2.73
C TYR A 115 -5.09 7.61 -3.37
N TYR A 116 -5.39 6.79 -4.37
CA TYR A 116 -4.35 6.08 -5.13
C TYR A 116 -3.46 7.04 -5.91
N LYS A 117 -4.02 8.11 -6.51
CA LYS A 117 -3.24 9.13 -7.22
C LYS A 117 -2.28 9.86 -6.29
N ILE A 118 -2.74 10.33 -5.12
CA ILE A 118 -1.86 11.03 -4.18
C ILE A 118 -0.80 10.08 -3.60
N ALA A 119 -1.11 8.80 -3.38
CA ALA A 119 -0.13 7.81 -2.98
C ALA A 119 0.95 7.62 -4.06
N LEU A 120 0.55 7.56 -5.34
CA LEU A 120 1.49 7.46 -6.46
C LEU A 120 2.41 8.68 -6.55
N VAL A 121 1.87 9.90 -6.44
CA VAL A 121 2.65 11.14 -6.44
C VAL A 121 3.68 11.15 -5.30
N HIS A 122 3.29 10.73 -4.10
CA HIS A 122 4.22 10.65 -2.96
C HIS A 122 5.29 9.56 -3.13
N LEU A 123 4.96 8.44 -3.80
CA LEU A 123 5.91 7.37 -4.10
C LEU A 123 6.97 7.80 -5.10
N LEU A 124 6.56 8.55 -6.12
CA LEU A 124 7.47 9.01 -7.18
C LEU A 124 8.28 10.24 -6.73
N GLY A 125 7.83 10.96 -5.69
CA GLY A 125 8.48 12.18 -5.21
C GLY A 125 8.35 13.37 -6.17
N GLU A 126 7.38 13.32 -7.09
CA GLU A 126 7.14 14.31 -8.13
C GLU A 126 5.69 14.79 -8.10
N ASP A 127 5.46 16.07 -8.42
CA ASP A 127 4.10 16.63 -8.56
C ASP A 127 3.38 16.09 -9.80
N GLU A 128 4.14 15.73 -10.84
CA GLU A 128 3.64 15.13 -12.08
C GLU A 128 4.40 13.83 -12.35
N TRP A 129 3.66 12.74 -12.48
CA TRP A 129 4.24 11.46 -12.89
C TRP A 129 4.46 11.38 -14.40
N ASN A 130 5.46 10.61 -14.81
CA ASN A 130 5.72 10.26 -16.20
C ASN A 130 6.02 8.76 -16.33
N VAL A 131 6.11 8.27 -17.56
CA VAL A 131 6.34 6.85 -17.85
C VAL A 131 7.65 6.36 -17.25
N GLU A 132 8.72 7.15 -17.35
CA GLU A 132 10.05 6.77 -16.88
C GLU A 132 10.08 6.61 -15.35
N SER A 133 9.50 7.57 -14.61
CA SER A 133 9.41 7.47 -13.15
C SER A 133 8.61 6.24 -12.69
N ILE A 134 7.58 5.84 -13.44
CA ILE A 134 6.82 4.63 -13.14
C ILE A 134 7.65 3.38 -13.42
N VAL A 135 8.32 3.29 -14.59
CA VAL A 135 9.12 2.11 -14.98
C VAL A 135 10.16 1.77 -13.93
N TYR A 136 10.89 2.76 -13.43
CA TYR A 136 12.01 2.54 -12.51
C TYR A 136 11.62 2.57 -11.03
N CYS A 137 10.36 2.80 -10.67
CA CYS A 137 9.93 2.79 -9.29
C CYS A 137 9.58 1.37 -8.79
N GLU A 138 10.57 0.60 -8.35
CA GLU A 138 10.34 -0.73 -7.77
C GLU A 138 9.39 -0.72 -6.56
N GLY A 139 9.33 0.40 -5.84
CA GLY A 139 8.43 0.60 -4.70
C GLY A 139 6.96 0.39 -5.02
N LEU A 140 6.56 0.59 -6.29
CA LEU A 140 5.18 0.40 -6.77
C LEU A 140 4.67 -1.04 -6.62
N GLN A 141 5.54 -2.04 -6.67
CA GLN A 141 5.17 -3.44 -6.49
C GLN A 141 4.59 -3.75 -5.10
N ARG A 142 4.83 -2.88 -4.12
CA ARG A 142 4.22 -2.97 -2.78
C ARG A 142 2.74 -2.56 -2.76
N TYR A 143 2.25 -1.94 -3.83
CA TYR A 143 0.91 -1.34 -3.92
C TYR A 143 0.16 -1.83 -5.17
N PRO A 144 -0.02 -3.17 -5.32
CA PRO A 144 -0.57 -3.74 -6.56
C PRO A 144 -2.00 -3.29 -6.84
N SER A 145 -2.84 -3.08 -5.82
CA SER A 145 -4.22 -2.60 -6.03
C SER A 145 -4.27 -1.18 -6.57
N LEU A 146 -3.34 -0.31 -6.13
CA LEU A 146 -3.17 1.03 -6.69
C LEU A 146 -2.81 0.97 -8.17
N CYS A 147 -1.77 0.20 -8.49
CA CYS A 147 -1.28 0.05 -9.86
C CYS A 147 -2.36 -0.54 -10.78
N TYR A 148 -3.10 -1.55 -10.30
CA TYR A 148 -4.19 -2.15 -11.05
C TYR A 148 -5.34 -1.17 -11.30
N ALA A 149 -5.78 -0.44 -10.25
CA ALA A 149 -6.89 0.51 -10.36
C ALA A 149 -6.56 1.66 -11.33
N LEU A 150 -5.40 2.28 -11.18
CA LEU A 150 -4.98 3.39 -12.04
C LEU A 150 -4.70 2.91 -13.48
N GLY A 151 -3.98 1.81 -13.66
CA GLY A 151 -3.69 1.22 -14.97
C GLY A 151 -4.97 0.87 -15.73
N ARG A 152 -5.95 0.29 -15.06
CA ARG A 152 -7.26 -0.02 -15.64
C ARG A 152 -8.04 1.22 -16.07
N GLU A 153 -8.08 2.27 -15.25
CA GLU A 153 -8.78 3.51 -15.60
C GLU A 153 -8.10 4.24 -16.77
N MET A 154 -6.77 4.27 -16.79
CA MET A 154 -6.00 4.88 -17.90
C MET A 154 -6.14 4.10 -19.20
N SER A 155 -6.19 2.78 -19.17
CA SER A 155 -6.37 1.94 -20.36
C SER A 155 -7.75 2.09 -21.02
N ARG A 156 -8.78 2.43 -20.22
CA ARG A 156 -10.15 2.56 -20.68
C ARG A 156 -10.56 3.99 -21.03
N GLY A 157 -9.75 4.98 -20.68
CA GLY A 157 -10.09 6.40 -20.86
C GLY A 157 -11.34 6.81 -20.07
N GLY A 158 -11.53 6.26 -18.87
CA GLY A 158 -12.70 6.52 -18.04
C GLY A 158 -12.62 7.87 -17.30
N ARG A 159 -12.35 7.82 -15.99
CA ARG A 159 -12.21 9.02 -15.13
C ARG A 159 -10.82 9.68 -15.20
N MET A 160 -9.90 9.06 -15.91
CA MET A 160 -8.54 9.55 -16.14
C MET A 160 -8.29 9.72 -17.64
N ASN A 161 -7.36 10.59 -17.99
CA ASN A 161 -6.89 10.68 -19.36
C ASN A 161 -6.29 9.34 -19.80
N THR A 162 -6.56 8.95 -21.04
CA THR A 162 -5.99 7.73 -21.61
C THR A 162 -4.50 7.93 -21.83
N ASP A 163 -3.71 7.05 -21.23
CA ASP A 163 -2.28 6.91 -21.49
C ASP A 163 -1.95 5.41 -21.46
N ILE A 164 -1.87 4.85 -22.66
CA ILE A 164 -1.73 3.39 -22.86
C ILE A 164 -0.36 2.89 -22.40
N VAL A 165 0.71 3.69 -22.59
CA VAL A 165 2.06 3.30 -22.15
C VAL A 165 2.14 3.29 -20.62
N MET A 166 1.69 4.37 -20.00
CA MET A 166 1.65 4.47 -18.53
C MET A 166 0.74 3.41 -17.91
N ALA A 167 -0.42 3.15 -18.54
CA ALA A 167 -1.34 2.09 -18.12
C ALA A 167 -0.66 0.72 -18.12
N TYR A 168 0.07 0.40 -19.21
CA TYR A 168 0.80 -0.86 -19.33
C TYR A 168 1.84 -1.02 -18.22
N GLN A 169 2.65 0.00 -17.94
CA GLN A 169 3.67 -0.04 -16.89
C GLN A 169 3.06 -0.22 -15.49
N LEU A 170 1.99 0.50 -15.18
CA LEU A 170 1.28 0.31 -13.91
C LEU A 170 0.72 -1.12 -13.79
N LEU A 171 0.15 -1.68 -14.87
CA LEU A 171 -0.34 -3.07 -14.87
C LEU A 171 0.81 -4.08 -14.69
N LYS A 172 2.01 -3.82 -15.24
CA LYS A 172 3.20 -4.67 -15.01
C LYS A 172 3.66 -4.63 -13.55
N HIS A 173 3.62 -3.47 -12.89
CA HIS A 173 3.87 -3.39 -11.45
C HIS A 173 2.81 -4.13 -10.63
N ALA A 174 1.53 -4.03 -11.02
CA ALA A 174 0.46 -4.77 -10.37
C ALA A 174 0.65 -6.28 -10.51
N GLU A 175 1.00 -6.76 -11.71
CA GLU A 175 1.28 -8.18 -11.99
C GLU A 175 2.38 -8.71 -11.07
N LYS A 176 3.53 -8.03 -11.01
CA LYS A 176 4.66 -8.41 -10.15
C LYS A 176 4.28 -8.38 -8.66
N GLY A 177 3.58 -7.34 -8.23
CA GLY A 177 3.16 -7.17 -6.84
C GLY A 177 2.18 -8.24 -6.38
N TYR A 178 1.11 -8.49 -7.14
CA TYR A 178 0.14 -9.54 -6.80
C TYR A 178 0.76 -10.93 -6.82
N ARG A 179 1.63 -11.23 -7.78
CA ARG A 179 2.35 -12.50 -7.83
C ARG A 179 3.16 -12.73 -6.56
N LYS A 180 3.92 -11.72 -6.13
CA LYS A 180 4.70 -11.77 -4.89
C LYS A 180 3.84 -12.02 -3.66
N GLU A 181 2.68 -11.36 -3.56
CA GLU A 181 1.73 -11.56 -2.46
C GLU A 181 1.14 -12.97 -2.46
N ILE A 182 0.78 -13.51 -3.65
CA ILE A 182 0.28 -14.88 -3.79
C ILE A 182 1.35 -15.90 -3.42
N ASP A 183 2.58 -15.73 -3.87
CA ASP A 183 3.72 -16.59 -3.52
C ASP A 183 4.00 -16.59 -2.00
N ASN A 184 3.65 -15.50 -1.30
CA ASN A 184 3.68 -15.37 0.16
C ASN A 184 2.40 -15.94 0.85
N GLY A 185 1.49 -16.56 0.11
CA GLY A 185 0.29 -17.21 0.62
C GLY A 185 -0.97 -16.34 0.68
N ALA A 186 -0.97 -15.16 0.09
CA ALA A 186 -2.12 -14.24 0.08
C ALA A 186 -3.10 -14.57 -1.07
N VAL A 187 -3.75 -15.75 -1.01
CA VAL A 187 -4.68 -16.28 -2.03
C VAL A 187 -5.85 -15.36 -2.39
N MET A 188 -6.18 -14.40 -1.52
CA MET A 188 -7.24 -13.41 -1.79
C MET A 188 -6.94 -12.51 -3.01
N TYR A 189 -5.72 -12.47 -3.48
CA TYR A 189 -5.32 -11.66 -4.64
C TYR A 189 -5.36 -12.41 -5.98
N GLU A 190 -5.63 -13.72 -6.01
CA GLU A 190 -5.68 -14.53 -7.24
C GLU A 190 -6.62 -13.93 -8.29
N SER A 191 -7.84 -13.56 -7.90
CA SER A 191 -8.81 -12.94 -8.83
C SER A 191 -8.33 -11.59 -9.39
N SER A 192 -7.66 -10.77 -8.58
CA SER A 192 -7.10 -9.49 -9.05
C SER A 192 -5.91 -9.72 -9.98
N TYR A 193 -5.08 -10.71 -9.69
CA TYR A 193 -3.96 -11.11 -10.54
C TYR A 193 -4.41 -11.58 -11.92
N GLU A 194 -5.44 -12.45 -11.97
CA GLU A 194 -6.01 -12.87 -13.26
C GLU A 194 -6.61 -11.69 -14.03
N GLY A 195 -7.31 -10.77 -13.35
CA GLY A 195 -7.82 -9.55 -13.98
C GLY A 195 -6.73 -8.63 -14.55
N VAL A 196 -5.56 -8.57 -13.93
CA VAL A 196 -4.38 -7.86 -14.47
C VAL A 196 -3.88 -8.55 -15.74
N LYS A 197 -3.75 -9.88 -15.71
CA LYS A 197 -3.29 -10.67 -16.89
C LYS A 197 -4.23 -10.55 -18.08
N GLU A 198 -5.54 -10.59 -17.84
CA GLU A 198 -6.55 -10.37 -18.87
C GLU A 198 -6.40 -8.98 -19.53
N LEU A 199 -6.21 -7.92 -18.71
CA LEU A 199 -5.98 -6.57 -19.23
C LEU A 199 -4.67 -6.48 -20.01
N LEU A 200 -3.58 -7.03 -19.49
CA LEU A 200 -2.28 -7.02 -20.18
C LEU A 200 -2.32 -7.81 -21.51
N ALA A 201 -3.22 -8.77 -21.66
CA ALA A 201 -3.42 -9.55 -22.89
C ALA A 201 -4.26 -8.80 -23.95
N ASP A 202 -4.88 -7.67 -23.61
CA ASP A 202 -5.68 -6.87 -24.54
C ASP A 202 -4.83 -6.39 -25.73
N SER A 203 -5.40 -6.45 -26.94
CA SER A 203 -4.73 -6.08 -28.20
C SER A 203 -4.26 -4.63 -28.27
N GLN A 204 -4.86 -3.72 -27.49
CA GLN A 204 -4.39 -2.33 -27.36
C GLN A 204 -2.94 -2.22 -26.90
N PHE A 205 -2.43 -3.25 -26.20
CA PHE A 205 -1.06 -3.30 -25.69
C PHE A 205 -0.08 -4.06 -26.59
N ASP A 206 -0.50 -4.63 -27.73
CA ASP A 206 0.35 -5.49 -28.58
C ASP A 206 1.67 -4.80 -29.00
N GLY A 207 1.59 -3.52 -29.38
CA GLY A 207 2.78 -2.74 -29.77
C GLY A 207 3.74 -2.56 -28.60
N ILE A 208 3.23 -2.09 -27.47
CA ILE A 208 4.02 -1.82 -26.26
C ILE A 208 4.63 -3.10 -25.70
N ARG A 209 3.88 -4.20 -25.71
CA ARG A 209 4.35 -5.51 -25.25
C ARG A 209 5.56 -5.98 -26.04
N LYS A 210 5.54 -5.86 -27.35
CA LYS A 210 6.66 -6.23 -28.23
C LYS A 210 7.91 -5.40 -27.95
N GLU A 211 7.75 -4.08 -27.75
CA GLU A 211 8.87 -3.18 -27.40
C GLU A 211 9.42 -3.48 -26.01
N TYR A 212 8.53 -3.73 -25.02
CA TYR A 212 8.90 -4.09 -23.66
C TYR A 212 9.68 -5.40 -23.62
N ASP A 213 9.16 -6.45 -24.24
CA ASP A 213 9.80 -7.77 -24.28
C ASP A 213 11.16 -7.71 -25.01
N ALA A 214 11.26 -6.90 -26.08
CA ALA A 214 12.54 -6.71 -26.79
C ALA A 214 13.58 -5.95 -25.95
N TYR A 215 13.16 -4.96 -25.17
CA TYR A 215 14.06 -4.20 -24.28
C TYR A 215 14.66 -5.11 -23.21
N PHE A 216 13.83 -5.86 -22.48
CA PHE A 216 14.30 -6.73 -21.40
C PHE A 216 14.99 -8.01 -21.90
N ALA A 217 14.69 -8.50 -23.12
CA ALA A 217 15.44 -9.58 -23.72
C ALA A 217 16.88 -9.17 -24.12
N GLY A 218 17.15 -7.86 -24.25
CA GLY A 218 18.48 -7.30 -24.50
C GLY A 218 19.33 -7.17 -23.21
N GLU A 219 18.69 -6.93 -22.07
CA GLU A 219 19.38 -6.80 -20.78
C GLU A 219 19.91 -8.14 -20.22
N ASP A 220 19.24 -9.25 -20.51
CA ASP A 220 19.70 -10.60 -20.12
C ASP A 220 21.00 -11.05 -20.83
N TYR A 221 21.45 -10.32 -21.86
CA TYR A 221 22.68 -10.66 -22.61
C TYR A 221 23.95 -10.02 -22.02
N ASP A 222 23.83 -8.99 -21.19
CA ASP A 222 24.99 -8.26 -20.66
C ASP A 222 25.51 -8.77 -19.30
N GLU A 223 24.75 -9.61 -18.58
CA GLU A 223 25.17 -10.17 -17.28
C GLU A 223 26.07 -11.43 -17.40
N GLU A 224 26.22 -12.04 -18.58
CA GLU A 224 27.05 -13.24 -18.75
C GLU A 224 28.49 -12.97 -19.30
N THR A 225 28.90 -11.70 -19.43
CA THR A 225 30.20 -11.35 -20.05
C THR A 225 31.11 -10.43 -19.23
N GLU A 226 31.10 -10.52 -17.89
CA GLU A 226 32.22 -9.98 -17.09
C GLU A 226 32.84 -11.00 -16.13
#